data_0965ad6b02b8b42f6d5dbbd2beed442c
#
_entry.id   0965ad6b02b8b42f6d5dbbd2beed442c
#
_cell.length_a   1.000
_cell.length_b   1.000
_cell.length_c   1.000
_cell.angle_alpha   90.00
_cell.angle_beta   90.00
_cell.angle_gamma   90.00
#
_symmetry.space_group_name_H-M   'P 1'
#
loop_
_entity.id
_entity.type
_entity.pdbx_description
1 polymer ?
#
loop_
_entity_poly.entity_id
_entity_poly.type
_entity_poly.pdbx_seq_one_letter_code
_entity_poly.pdbx_strand_id
1 'polypeptide(L)'
;MQNYHDSPQILREFLTYHETIKGQSSRTISEYHLDLRMFLRFLKLMRSEYSMKTPLEDVPIRDIDLAFISKVTTAEVFDFLSYLANERESADGENGISASARARKLSAIKSFFKYLTVRTKQLDENPVAELEYP
;
A
#
# COMPACT_ATOMS: atom_id res chain seq x y z
N MET A 1 -2.22 -17.17 12.77
CA MET A 1 -2.57 -15.90 12.08
C MET A 1 -1.72 -14.77 12.62
N GLN A 2 -1.12 -13.98 11.74
CA GLN A 2 -0.36 -12.83 12.18
C GLN A 2 -1.28 -11.76 12.77
N ASN A 3 -0.75 -11.04 13.75
CA ASN A 3 -1.48 -9.94 14.36
C ASN A 3 -1.12 -8.64 13.64
N TYR A 4 -2.10 -8.01 12.99
CA TYR A 4 -1.93 -6.77 12.25
C TYR A 4 -2.49 -5.56 13.01
N HIS A 5 -2.44 -5.59 14.33
CA HIS A 5 -3.10 -4.57 15.16
C HIS A 5 -2.58 -3.14 14.91
N ASP A 6 -1.35 -2.99 14.40
CA ASP A 6 -0.80 -1.66 14.05
C ASP A 6 -1.27 -1.16 12.69
N SER A 7 -1.96 -1.99 11.94
CA SER A 7 -2.52 -1.62 10.64
C SER A 7 -3.93 -1.09 10.78
N PRO A 8 -4.36 -0.20 9.87
CA PRO A 8 -5.71 0.34 9.94
C PRO A 8 -6.75 -0.75 9.68
N GLN A 9 -7.94 -0.56 10.24
CA GLN A 9 -9.02 -1.54 10.10
C GLN A 9 -9.33 -1.85 8.64
N ILE A 10 -9.33 -0.83 7.78
CA ILE A 10 -9.63 -0.99 6.36
C ILE A 10 -8.63 -1.95 5.69
N LEU A 11 -7.36 -1.93 6.10
CA LEU A 11 -6.35 -2.87 5.59
C LEU A 11 -6.56 -4.26 6.17
N ARG A 12 -6.85 -4.36 7.48
CA ARG A 12 -7.09 -5.65 8.12
C ARG A 12 -8.27 -6.39 7.51
N GLU A 13 -9.33 -5.67 7.17
CA GLU A 13 -10.51 -6.25 6.50
C GLU A 13 -10.15 -6.79 5.11
N PHE A 14 -9.33 -6.05 4.36
CA PHE A 14 -8.83 -6.51 3.07
C PHE A 14 -8.03 -7.81 3.21
N LEU A 15 -7.12 -7.87 4.17
CA LEU A 15 -6.30 -9.05 4.40
C LEU A 15 -7.15 -10.26 4.80
N THR A 16 -8.14 -10.03 5.66
CA THR A 16 -9.07 -11.09 6.08
C THR A 16 -9.86 -11.62 4.89
N TYR A 17 -10.33 -10.74 4.01
CA TYR A 17 -11.03 -11.14 2.79
C TYR A 17 -10.17 -12.06 1.93
N HIS A 18 -8.92 -11.66 1.67
CA HIS A 18 -8.03 -12.45 0.81
C HIS A 18 -7.61 -13.77 1.45
N GLU A 19 -7.48 -13.81 2.77
CA GLU A 19 -7.16 -15.05 3.49
C GLU A 19 -8.36 -15.98 3.55
N THR A 20 -9.52 -15.46 3.98
CA THR A 20 -10.69 -16.27 4.32
C THR A 20 -11.59 -16.57 3.13
N ILE A 21 -11.88 -15.56 2.30
CA ILE A 21 -12.79 -15.71 1.17
C ILE A 21 -12.04 -16.20 -0.07
N LYS A 22 -10.91 -15.58 -0.38
CA LYS A 22 -10.12 -15.96 -1.55
C LYS A 22 -9.20 -17.16 -1.32
N GLY A 23 -8.96 -17.50 -0.06
CA GLY A 23 -8.13 -18.66 0.28
C GLY A 23 -6.67 -18.53 -0.11
N GLN A 24 -6.14 -17.32 -0.17
CA GLN A 24 -4.75 -17.10 -0.55
C GLN A 24 -3.79 -17.52 0.55
N SER A 25 -2.55 -17.85 0.15
CA SER A 25 -1.54 -18.37 1.07
C SER A 25 -1.11 -17.33 2.10
N SER A 26 -0.58 -17.81 3.23
CA SER A 26 -0.01 -16.96 4.28
C SER A 26 1.07 -16.04 3.72
N ARG A 27 1.87 -16.54 2.78
CA ARG A 27 2.92 -15.73 2.15
C ARG A 27 2.34 -14.57 1.36
N THR A 28 1.31 -14.81 0.56
CA THR A 28 0.65 -13.76 -0.22
C THR A 28 0.05 -12.71 0.70
N ILE A 29 -0.62 -13.13 1.77
CA ILE A 29 -1.21 -12.21 2.74
C ILE A 29 -0.13 -11.36 3.42
N SER A 30 0.96 -11.99 3.81
CA SER A 30 2.09 -11.30 4.44
C SER A 30 2.70 -10.27 3.49
N GLU A 31 2.87 -10.60 2.21
CA GLU A 31 3.40 -9.68 1.21
C GLU A 31 2.45 -8.51 0.96
N TYR A 32 1.15 -8.76 0.85
CA TYR A 32 0.15 -7.70 0.75
C TYR A 32 0.25 -6.74 1.93
N HIS A 33 0.34 -7.30 3.13
CA HIS A 33 0.45 -6.49 4.34
C HIS A 33 1.66 -5.57 4.30
N LEU A 34 2.84 -6.13 3.99
CA LEU A 34 4.07 -5.35 3.95
C LEU A 34 4.05 -4.27 2.87
N ASP A 35 3.58 -4.62 1.68
CA ASP A 35 3.56 -3.69 0.55
C ASP A 35 2.55 -2.55 0.77
N LEU A 36 1.36 -2.87 1.25
CA LEU A 36 0.32 -1.87 1.51
C LEU A 36 0.66 -1.01 2.73
N ARG A 37 1.26 -1.59 3.77
CA ARG A 37 1.72 -0.82 4.91
C ARG A 37 2.73 0.24 4.49
N MET A 38 3.68 -0.13 3.64
CA MET A 38 4.68 0.81 3.13
C MET A 38 4.01 1.94 2.33
N PHE A 39 3.07 1.60 1.46
CA PHE A 39 2.34 2.59 0.67
C PHE A 39 1.57 3.58 1.55
N LEU A 40 0.84 3.07 2.54
CA LEU A 40 0.07 3.92 3.45
C LEU A 40 0.97 4.82 4.28
N ARG A 41 2.11 4.31 4.73
CA ARG A 41 3.11 5.11 5.45
C ARG A 41 3.65 6.23 4.57
N PHE A 42 3.96 5.91 3.31
CA PHE A 42 4.43 6.90 2.35
C PHE A 42 3.39 8.01 2.14
N LEU A 43 2.13 7.64 1.90
CA LEU A 43 1.06 8.62 1.73
C LEU A 43 0.92 9.52 2.94
N LYS A 44 0.95 8.93 4.13
CA LYS A 44 0.78 9.69 5.35
C LYS A 44 1.95 10.65 5.58
N LEU A 45 3.17 10.20 5.31
CA LEU A 45 4.36 11.03 5.39
C LEU A 45 4.27 12.22 4.43
N MET A 46 3.85 11.99 3.20
CA MET A 46 3.77 13.03 2.17
C MET A 46 2.65 14.03 2.43
N ARG A 47 1.56 13.60 3.05
CA ARG A 47 0.39 14.47 3.31
C ARG A 47 0.41 15.13 4.68
N SER A 48 1.27 14.67 5.58
CA SER A 48 1.22 15.06 6.99
C SER A 48 2.24 16.13 7.33
N GLU A 49 2.20 16.54 8.58
CA GLU A 49 3.17 17.47 9.16
C GLU A 49 4.45 16.77 9.61
N TYR A 50 4.58 15.46 9.37
CA TYR A 50 5.79 14.75 9.72
C TYR A 50 6.99 15.31 8.95
N SER A 51 8.14 15.35 9.62
CA SER A 51 9.38 15.69 8.95
C SER A 51 9.68 14.69 7.86
N MET A 52 10.15 15.17 6.71
CA MET A 52 10.59 14.29 5.61
C MET A 52 11.76 13.41 6.01
N LYS A 53 12.38 13.68 7.15
CA LYS A 53 13.45 12.85 7.71
C LYS A 53 12.92 11.74 8.61
N THR A 54 11.63 11.71 8.91
CA THR A 54 11.04 10.65 9.73
C THR A 54 11.19 9.33 8.99
N PRO A 55 11.80 8.30 9.62
CA PRO A 55 11.88 6.99 8.98
C PRO A 55 10.48 6.46 8.66
N LEU A 56 10.34 5.84 7.50
CA LEU A 56 9.04 5.37 7.03
C LEU A 56 8.40 4.40 8.04
N GLU A 57 9.21 3.54 8.64
CA GLU A 57 8.75 2.55 9.63
C GLU A 57 8.22 3.17 10.92
N ASP A 58 8.54 4.44 11.18
CA ASP A 58 8.08 5.15 12.37
C ASP A 58 6.76 5.91 12.16
N VAL A 59 6.24 5.92 10.93
CA VAL A 59 4.99 6.62 10.61
C VAL A 59 3.80 5.74 11.02
N PRO A 60 2.97 6.19 12.00
CA PRO A 60 1.82 5.40 12.42
C PRO A 60 0.69 5.47 11.39
N ILE A 61 0.05 4.32 11.14
CA ILE A 61 -1.00 4.24 10.11
C ILE A 61 -2.33 3.70 10.63
N ARG A 62 -2.41 3.36 11.92
CA ARG A 62 -3.61 2.73 12.47
C ARG A 62 -4.87 3.60 12.33
N ASP A 63 -4.70 4.90 12.31
CA ASP A 63 -5.81 5.87 12.20
C ASP A 63 -6.27 6.15 10.77
N ILE A 64 -5.64 5.53 9.76
CA ILE A 64 -6.04 5.70 8.37
C ILE A 64 -7.43 5.07 8.18
N ASP A 65 -8.34 5.83 7.60
CA ASP A 65 -9.72 5.43 7.37
C ASP A 65 -10.10 5.56 5.89
N LEU A 66 -11.35 5.24 5.59
CA LEU A 66 -11.86 5.33 4.22
C LEU A 66 -11.76 6.75 3.67
N ALA A 67 -11.99 7.76 4.50
CA ALA A 67 -11.88 9.15 4.06
C ALA A 67 -10.47 9.47 3.56
N PHE A 68 -9.46 8.99 4.27
CA PHE A 68 -8.06 9.15 3.85
C PHE A 68 -7.81 8.44 2.53
N ILE A 69 -8.25 7.19 2.41
CA ILE A 69 -8.04 6.37 1.20
C ILE A 69 -8.77 6.97 0.00
N SER A 70 -9.97 7.53 0.22
CA SER A 70 -10.78 8.10 -0.87
C SER A 70 -10.09 9.28 -1.57
N LYS A 71 -9.09 9.88 -0.93
CA LYS A 71 -8.36 11.02 -1.49
C LYS A 71 -7.11 10.62 -2.26
N VAL A 72 -6.81 9.33 -2.35
CA VAL A 72 -5.64 8.86 -3.10
C VAL A 72 -5.81 9.18 -4.57
N THR A 73 -4.77 9.77 -5.16
CA THR A 73 -4.75 10.13 -6.57
C THR A 73 -3.76 9.27 -7.34
N THR A 74 -3.95 9.18 -8.65
CA THR A 74 -3.00 8.50 -9.53
C THR A 74 -1.60 9.12 -9.40
N ALA A 75 -1.53 10.44 -9.28
CA ALA A 75 -0.25 11.13 -9.11
C ALA A 75 0.49 10.69 -7.86
N GLU A 76 -0.23 10.46 -6.75
CA GLU A 76 0.40 9.99 -5.52
C GLU A 76 0.98 8.58 -5.68
N VAL A 77 0.31 7.73 -6.45
CA VAL A 77 0.84 6.39 -6.74
C VAL A 77 2.09 6.48 -7.60
N PHE A 78 2.10 7.37 -8.61
CA PHE A 78 3.32 7.64 -9.38
C PHE A 78 4.46 8.11 -8.49
N ASP A 79 4.18 9.01 -7.54
CA ASP A 79 5.17 9.51 -6.61
C ASP A 79 5.76 8.37 -5.76
N PHE A 80 4.90 7.46 -5.31
CA PHE A 80 5.36 6.29 -4.56
C PHE A 80 6.27 5.40 -5.40
N LEU A 81 5.87 5.11 -6.64
CA LEU A 81 6.69 4.28 -7.53
C LEU A 81 8.02 4.96 -7.86
N SER A 82 8.02 6.28 -8.04
CA SER A 82 9.23 7.05 -8.26
C SER A 82 10.16 7.00 -7.04
N TYR A 83 9.58 7.15 -5.85
CA TYR A 83 10.34 7.02 -4.60
C TYR A 83 11.01 5.65 -4.51
N LEU A 84 10.27 4.59 -4.81
CA LEU A 84 10.81 3.24 -4.78
C LEU A 84 11.94 3.03 -5.80
N ALA A 85 11.80 3.65 -6.97
CA ALA A 85 12.78 3.48 -8.05
C ALA A 85 14.10 4.20 -7.75
N ASN A 86 14.04 5.36 -7.09
CA ASN A 86 15.18 6.28 -7.03
C ASN A 86 15.73 6.54 -5.64
N GLU A 87 14.90 6.47 -4.61
CA GLU A 87 15.28 6.95 -3.29
C GLU A 87 15.31 5.87 -2.21
N ARG A 88 14.50 4.82 -2.37
CA ARG A 88 14.45 3.75 -1.38
C ARG A 88 15.72 2.90 -1.45
N GLU A 89 16.43 2.77 -0.33
CA GLU A 89 17.62 1.92 -0.25
C GLU A 89 17.20 0.45 -0.29
N SER A 90 17.85 -0.29 -1.18
CA SER A 90 17.62 -1.72 -1.30
C SER A 90 18.49 -2.52 -0.32
N ALA A 91 18.21 -3.83 -0.20
CA ALA A 91 18.94 -4.70 0.71
C ALA A 91 20.44 -4.82 0.40
N ASP A 92 20.85 -4.57 -0.86
CA ASP A 92 22.25 -4.62 -1.26
C ASP A 92 22.95 -3.26 -1.13
N GLY A 93 22.29 -2.27 -0.57
CA GLY A 93 22.84 -0.94 -0.34
C GLY A 93 22.77 0.01 -1.51
N GLU A 94 22.19 -0.41 -2.64
CA GLU A 94 21.97 0.47 -3.78
C GLU A 94 20.69 1.27 -3.60
N ASN A 95 20.63 2.46 -4.22
CA ASN A 95 19.42 3.27 -4.21
C ASN A 95 18.40 2.71 -5.19
N GLY A 96 17.16 2.62 -4.73
CA GLY A 96 16.05 2.13 -5.53
C GLY A 96 15.88 0.63 -5.46
N ILE A 97 14.70 0.18 -5.79
CA ILE A 97 14.37 -1.25 -5.85
C ILE A 97 14.06 -1.63 -7.29
N SER A 98 14.16 -2.92 -7.59
CA SER A 98 13.99 -3.44 -8.96
C SER A 98 12.60 -3.17 -9.52
N ALA A 99 12.50 -3.19 -10.86
CA ALA A 99 11.20 -3.08 -11.55
C ALA A 99 10.26 -4.21 -11.12
N SER A 100 10.79 -5.41 -10.91
CA SER A 100 10.01 -6.56 -10.46
C SER A 100 9.40 -6.30 -9.07
N ALA A 101 10.17 -5.76 -8.14
CA ALA A 101 9.67 -5.44 -6.81
C ALA A 101 8.65 -4.30 -6.84
N ARG A 102 8.86 -3.29 -7.69
CA ARG A 102 7.87 -2.23 -7.88
C ARG A 102 6.56 -2.76 -8.47
N ALA A 103 6.65 -3.68 -9.43
CA ALA A 103 5.47 -4.30 -10.02
C ALA A 103 4.66 -5.08 -8.98
N ARG A 104 5.35 -5.80 -8.07
CA ARG A 104 4.68 -6.52 -6.99
C ARG A 104 3.93 -5.56 -6.06
N LYS A 105 4.55 -4.44 -5.71
CA LYS A 105 3.91 -3.44 -4.84
C LYS A 105 2.73 -2.77 -5.53
N LEU A 106 2.84 -2.47 -6.81
CA LEU A 106 1.72 -1.94 -7.58
C LEU A 106 0.58 -2.95 -7.67
N SER A 107 0.91 -4.24 -7.79
CA SER A 107 -0.10 -5.30 -7.80
C SER A 107 -0.90 -5.32 -6.49
N ALA A 108 -0.23 -5.16 -5.35
CA ALA A 108 -0.90 -5.07 -4.05
C ALA A 108 -1.83 -3.86 -3.99
N ILE A 109 -1.36 -2.70 -4.46
CA ILE A 109 -2.16 -1.47 -4.49
C ILE A 109 -3.39 -1.65 -5.38
N LYS A 110 -3.21 -2.23 -6.56
CA LYS A 110 -4.34 -2.49 -7.48
C LYS A 110 -5.36 -3.45 -6.86
N SER A 111 -4.90 -4.50 -6.18
CA SER A 111 -5.80 -5.44 -5.50
C SER A 111 -6.61 -4.74 -4.41
N PHE A 112 -5.96 -3.86 -3.66
CA PHE A 112 -6.62 -3.12 -2.58
C PHE A 112 -7.72 -2.21 -3.11
N PHE A 113 -7.43 -1.41 -4.13
CA PHE A 113 -8.44 -0.52 -4.72
C PHE A 113 -9.54 -1.27 -5.45
N LYS A 114 -9.21 -2.37 -6.11
CA LYS A 114 -10.23 -3.23 -6.72
C LYS A 114 -11.18 -3.80 -5.66
N TYR A 115 -10.65 -4.24 -4.53
CA TYR A 115 -11.46 -4.71 -3.41
C TYR A 115 -12.43 -3.62 -2.95
N LEU A 116 -11.94 -2.40 -2.75
CA LEU A 116 -12.76 -1.28 -2.25
C LEU A 116 -13.79 -0.78 -3.27
N THR A 117 -13.51 -0.89 -4.57
CA THR A 117 -14.43 -0.41 -5.61
C THR A 117 -15.40 -1.48 -6.10
N VAL A 118 -14.95 -2.72 -6.20
CA VAL A 118 -15.72 -3.80 -6.80
C VAL A 118 -16.39 -4.69 -5.75
N ARG A 119 -15.65 -5.08 -4.71
CA ARG A 119 -16.16 -6.04 -3.72
C ARG A 119 -17.00 -5.38 -2.64
N THR A 120 -16.45 -4.37 -1.98
CA THR A 120 -17.17 -3.69 -0.89
C THR A 120 -17.95 -2.47 -1.37
N LYS A 121 -17.58 -1.93 -2.53
CA LYS A 121 -18.20 -0.74 -3.12
C LYS A 121 -18.17 0.48 -2.19
N GLN A 122 -17.15 0.54 -1.35
CA GLN A 122 -16.94 1.68 -0.45
C GLN A 122 -16.38 2.88 -1.19
N LEU A 123 -15.74 2.67 -2.35
CA LEU A 123 -15.24 3.72 -3.22
C LEU A 123 -15.90 3.63 -4.58
N ASP A 124 -16.19 4.79 -5.18
CA ASP A 124 -16.78 4.88 -6.50
C ASP A 124 -15.74 4.84 -7.62
N GLU A 125 -14.55 5.36 -7.35
CA GLU A 125 -13.49 5.48 -8.35
C GLU A 125 -12.24 4.74 -7.91
N ASN A 126 -11.54 4.17 -8.89
CA ASN A 126 -10.29 3.44 -8.68
C ASN A 126 -9.14 4.25 -9.31
N PRO A 127 -8.27 4.87 -8.49
CA PRO A 127 -7.22 5.75 -9.02
C PRO A 127 -6.10 5.00 -9.74
N VAL A 128 -6.07 3.67 -9.65
CA VAL A 128 -4.98 2.86 -10.23
C VAL A 128 -5.46 1.91 -11.32
N ALA A 129 -6.74 2.00 -11.73
CA ALA A 129 -7.32 1.05 -12.68
C ALA A 129 -6.54 1.01 -14.00
N GLU A 130 -6.10 2.19 -14.47
CA GLU A 130 -5.43 2.33 -15.77
C GLU A 130 -3.91 2.33 -15.69
N LEU A 131 -3.33 2.16 -14.48
CA LEU A 131 -1.88 2.18 -14.34
C LEU A 131 -1.24 0.92 -14.91
N GLU A 132 -0.20 1.12 -15.73
CA GLU A 132 0.58 0.05 -16.29
C GLU A 132 1.70 -0.35 -15.32
N TYR A 133 2.11 -1.62 -15.39
CA TYR A 133 3.20 -2.13 -14.57
C TYR A 133 4.54 -1.61 -15.08
N PRO A 134 5.48 -1.35 -14.16
CA PRO A 134 6.84 -0.99 -14.55
C PRO A 134 7.55 -2.12 -15.28
#